data_666f54339c194d3aba625229b31d31d6
#
_entry.id   666f54339c194d3aba625229b31d31d6
#
_cell.length_a   1.000
_cell.length_b   1.000
_cell.length_c   1.000
_cell.angle_alpha   90.00
_cell.angle_beta   90.00
_cell.angle_gamma   90.00
#
_symmetry.space_group_name_H-M   'P 1'
#
loop_
_entity.id
_entity.type
_entity.pdbx_description
1 polymer ?
#
loop_
_entity_poly.entity_id
_entity_poly.type
_entity_poly.pdbx_seq_one_letter_code
_entity_poly.pdbx_strand_id
1 'polypeptide(L)'
;MNNLIEYKGYVGSVEFSEGDGVFFGKVQGIRSLISYEGTNATELIDDFHSAVNDYLALCEEEGTSPEIAYKGSFNVRFKKKENHRRAAIYAMTHGQSLNSFIEEAVEERLNAIQA
;
A
#
# COMPACT_ATOMS: atom_id res chain seq x y z
N MET A 1 7.66 -14.12 -3.74
CA MET A 1 8.28 -13.88 -2.43
C MET A 1 8.01 -12.45 -1.99
N ASN A 2 7.66 -12.29 -0.74
CA ASN A 2 7.24 -11.02 -0.18
C ASN A 2 8.38 -10.36 0.61
N ASN A 3 8.92 -9.27 0.11
CA ASN A 3 9.90 -8.47 0.84
C ASN A 3 9.19 -7.28 1.51
N LEU A 4 8.06 -7.58 2.15
CA LEU A 4 7.21 -6.57 2.79
C LEU A 4 6.86 -7.03 4.19
N ILE A 5 6.73 -6.03 5.07
CA ILE A 5 6.26 -6.21 6.45
C ILE A 5 5.12 -5.23 6.68
N GLU A 6 4.25 -5.56 7.62
CA GLU A 6 3.06 -4.75 7.88
C GLU A 6 2.85 -4.53 9.38
N TYR A 7 2.43 -3.32 9.75
CA TYR A 7 2.13 -2.97 11.12
C TYR A 7 1.16 -1.78 11.15
N LYS A 8 0.05 -1.93 11.86
CA LYS A 8 -0.99 -0.89 12.01
C LYS A 8 -1.45 -0.29 10.68
N GLY A 9 -1.55 -1.11 9.66
CA GLY A 9 -1.98 -0.68 8.33
C GLY A 9 -0.87 -0.06 7.48
N TYR A 10 0.35 0.05 7.99
CA TYR A 10 1.50 0.54 7.23
C TYR A 10 2.30 -0.64 6.69
N VAL A 11 2.66 -0.55 5.42
CA VAL A 11 3.43 -1.57 4.73
C VAL A 11 4.83 -1.03 4.51
N GLY A 12 5.82 -1.80 4.92
CA GLY A 12 7.21 -1.43 4.77
C GLY A 12 7.99 -2.40 3.91
N SER A 13 9.02 -1.88 3.24
CA SER A 13 9.93 -2.70 2.44
C SER A 13 11.00 -3.35 3.30
N VAL A 14 11.60 -4.40 2.78
CA VAL A 14 12.75 -5.07 3.40
C VAL A 14 13.85 -5.23 2.35
N GLU A 15 14.98 -4.61 2.58
CA GLU A 15 16.13 -4.67 1.69
C GLU A 15 17.38 -4.99 2.52
N PHE A 16 18.41 -5.48 1.86
CA PHE A 16 19.66 -5.80 2.52
C PHE A 16 20.82 -5.05 1.86
N SER A 17 21.65 -4.42 2.70
CA SER A 17 22.88 -3.76 2.25
C SER A 17 24.06 -4.66 2.59
N GLU A 18 24.66 -5.26 1.58
CA GLU A 18 25.83 -6.12 1.77
C GLU A 18 27.00 -5.30 2.34
N GLY A 19 27.19 -4.08 1.81
CA GLY A 19 28.30 -3.22 2.22
C GLY A 19 28.26 -2.83 3.68
N ASP A 20 27.06 -2.55 4.21
CA ASP A 20 26.87 -2.13 5.59
C ASP A 20 26.49 -3.28 6.53
N GLY A 21 26.12 -4.42 5.97
CA GLY A 21 25.72 -5.58 6.74
C GLY A 21 24.42 -5.37 7.50
N VAL A 22 23.52 -4.55 6.97
CA VAL A 22 22.25 -4.23 7.62
C VAL A 22 21.05 -4.51 6.70
N PHE A 23 19.95 -4.87 7.33
CA PHE A 23 18.64 -4.85 6.67
C PHE A 23 18.04 -3.46 6.88
N PHE A 24 17.35 -2.95 5.89
CA PHE A 24 16.72 -1.64 5.98
C PHE A 24 15.45 -1.59 5.14
N GLY A 25 14.67 -0.54 5.33
CA GLY A 25 13.47 -0.33 4.54
C GLY A 25 12.80 0.98 4.85
N LYS A 26 11.69 1.20 4.21
CA LYS A 26 10.86 2.38 4.45
C LYS A 26 9.40 2.04 4.23
N VAL A 27 8.52 2.82 4.85
CA VAL A 27 7.07 2.68 4.67
C VAL A 27 6.70 3.13 3.26
N GLN A 28 5.86 2.34 2.61
CA GLN A 28 5.43 2.55 1.23
C GLN A 28 4.10 3.29 1.19
N GLY A 29 3.86 4.04 0.10
CA GLY A 29 2.55 4.61 -0.18
C GLY A 29 2.17 5.86 0.61
N ILE A 30 3.13 6.49 1.30
CA ILE A 30 2.92 7.75 2.01
C ILE A 30 4.01 8.75 1.60
N ARG A 31 3.78 10.04 1.90
CA ARG A 31 4.73 11.11 1.58
C ARG A 31 5.84 11.22 2.62
N SER A 32 5.49 11.02 3.89
CA SER A 32 6.45 11.09 4.99
C SER A 32 7.49 9.98 4.85
N LEU A 33 8.72 10.30 5.19
CA LEU A 33 9.78 9.30 5.19
C LEU A 33 9.82 8.63 6.56
N ILE A 34 9.43 7.36 6.59
CA ILE A 34 9.53 6.52 7.78
C ILE A 34 10.46 5.37 7.41
N SER A 35 11.68 5.43 7.90
CA SER A 35 12.70 4.43 7.61
C SER A 35 13.15 3.71 8.88
N TYR A 36 13.72 2.55 8.69
CA TYR A 36 14.13 1.69 9.79
C TYR A 36 15.23 0.75 9.32
N GLU A 37 16.00 0.21 10.26
CA GLU A 37 17.08 -0.73 9.96
C GLU A 37 17.35 -1.66 11.13
N GLY A 38 18.11 -2.71 10.87
CA GLY A 38 18.54 -3.66 11.88
C GLY A 38 19.59 -4.62 11.33
N THR A 39 20.37 -5.23 12.21
CA THR A 39 21.42 -6.17 11.81
C THR A 39 20.89 -7.60 11.63
N ASN A 40 19.66 -7.84 12.04
CA ASN A 40 18.95 -9.10 11.84
C ASN A 40 17.47 -8.84 11.68
N ALA A 41 16.69 -9.88 11.35
CA ALA A 41 15.27 -9.74 11.07
C ALA A 41 14.49 -9.21 12.27
N THR A 42 14.79 -9.68 13.47
CA THR A 42 14.09 -9.23 14.68
C THR A 42 14.33 -7.75 14.95
N GLU A 43 15.57 -7.29 14.85
CA GLU A 43 15.89 -5.88 15.04
C GLU A 43 15.22 -4.99 13.99
N LEU A 44 15.19 -5.46 12.73
CA LEU A 44 14.54 -4.72 11.66
C LEU A 44 13.05 -4.53 11.95
N ILE A 45 12.36 -5.60 12.33
CA ILE A 45 10.93 -5.57 12.62
C ILE A 45 10.65 -4.70 13.84
N ASP A 46 11.45 -4.81 14.89
CA ASP A 46 11.29 -3.97 16.09
C ASP A 46 11.49 -2.49 15.76
N ASP A 47 12.48 -2.17 14.94
CA ASP A 47 12.73 -0.79 14.52
C ASP A 47 11.61 -0.27 13.63
N PHE A 48 11.06 -1.11 12.76
CA PHE A 48 9.91 -0.77 11.95
C PHE A 48 8.71 -0.41 12.84
N HIS A 49 8.40 -1.25 13.82
CA HIS A 49 7.29 -0.98 14.76
C HIS A 49 7.52 0.32 15.52
N SER A 50 8.74 0.55 16.00
CA SER A 50 9.09 1.78 16.71
C SER A 50 8.93 3.00 15.82
N ALA A 51 9.39 2.91 14.57
CA ALA A 51 9.31 4.03 13.64
C ALA A 51 7.86 4.40 13.32
N VAL A 52 6.99 3.41 13.11
CA VAL A 52 5.56 3.64 12.89
C VAL A 52 4.92 4.26 14.13
N ASN A 53 5.21 3.71 15.32
CA ASN A 53 4.66 4.24 16.56
C ASN A 53 5.11 5.68 16.81
N ASP A 54 6.37 6.00 16.54
CA ASP A 54 6.90 7.36 16.69
C ASP A 54 6.21 8.33 15.73
N TYR A 55 5.99 7.90 14.50
CA TYR A 55 5.27 8.71 13.51
C TYR A 55 3.84 9.02 13.99
N LEU A 56 3.13 8.00 14.47
CA LEU A 56 1.75 8.18 14.95
C LEU A 56 1.70 9.09 16.17
N ALA A 57 2.65 8.94 17.09
CA ALA A 57 2.75 9.80 18.28
C ALA A 57 3.05 11.25 17.88
N LEU A 58 3.93 11.45 16.91
CA LEU A 58 4.26 12.80 16.42
C LEU A 58 3.03 13.46 15.78
N CYS A 59 2.26 12.73 14.98
CA CYS A 59 1.03 13.25 14.39
C CYS A 59 0.04 13.68 15.47
N GLU A 60 -0.12 12.89 16.51
CA GLU A 60 -1.02 13.21 17.62
C GLU A 60 -0.55 14.48 18.35
N GLU A 61 0.75 14.57 18.63
CA GLU A 61 1.34 15.72 19.30
C GLU A 61 1.17 17.00 18.50
N GLU A 62 1.35 16.93 17.18
CA GLU A 62 1.21 18.08 16.28
C GLU A 62 -0.24 18.39 15.89
N GLY A 63 -1.17 17.53 16.24
CA GLY A 63 -2.58 17.68 15.86
C GLY A 63 -2.84 17.44 14.37
N THR A 64 -1.99 16.67 13.71
CA THR A 64 -2.14 16.33 12.32
C THR A 64 -2.68 14.90 12.17
N SER A 65 -3.41 14.64 11.08
CA SER A 65 -3.92 13.30 10.79
C SER A 65 -2.80 12.45 10.16
N PRO A 66 -2.58 11.24 10.66
CA PRO A 66 -1.61 10.34 10.03
C PRO A 66 -2.00 10.03 8.59
N GLU A 67 -1.01 9.93 7.72
CA GLU A 67 -1.25 9.52 6.35
C GLU A 67 -1.72 8.06 6.32
N ILE A 68 -2.66 7.77 5.43
CA ILE A 68 -3.15 6.42 5.21
C ILE A 68 -2.65 5.99 3.83
N ALA A 69 -1.88 4.91 3.79
CA ALA A 69 -1.33 4.40 2.55
C ALA A 69 -2.44 3.95 1.60
N TYR A 70 -2.25 4.25 0.31
CA TYR A 70 -3.13 3.79 -0.77
C TYR A 70 -4.58 4.26 -0.64
N LYS A 71 -4.77 5.43 -0.01
CA LYS A 71 -6.09 6.06 0.09
C LYS A 71 -6.25 7.08 -1.02
N GLY A 72 -7.48 7.24 -1.51
CA GLY A 72 -7.83 8.26 -2.49
C GLY A 72 -8.03 7.69 -3.89
N SER A 73 -7.82 8.52 -4.89
CA SER A 73 -8.06 8.17 -6.29
C SER A 73 -6.78 7.77 -6.99
N PHE A 74 -6.90 6.90 -7.96
CA PHE A 74 -5.82 6.62 -8.89
C PHE A 74 -6.39 6.34 -10.27
N ASN A 75 -5.58 6.50 -11.30
CA ASN A 75 -6.01 6.29 -12.68
C ASN A 75 -5.59 4.90 -13.13
N VAL A 76 -6.50 4.23 -13.83
CA VAL A 76 -6.23 2.94 -14.47
C VAL A 76 -6.03 3.16 -15.96
N ARG A 77 -4.94 2.64 -16.49
CA ARG A 77 -4.67 2.68 -17.94
C ARG A 77 -4.70 1.25 -18.46
N PHE A 78 -5.62 0.99 -19.36
CA PHE A 78 -5.75 -0.34 -19.96
C PHE A 78 -4.74 -0.50 -21.08
N LYS A 79 -4.00 -1.60 -21.06
CA LYS A 79 -3.09 -1.94 -22.17
C LYS A 79 -3.89 -2.31 -23.42
N LYS A 80 -4.99 -3.02 -23.23
CA LYS A 80 -5.92 -3.36 -24.31
C LYS A 80 -7.05 -2.35 -24.34
N LYS A 81 -7.09 -1.52 -25.36
CA LYS A 81 -8.12 -0.48 -25.50
C LYS A 81 -9.53 -1.06 -25.50
N GLU A 82 -9.68 -2.29 -26.01
CA GLU A 82 -10.96 -3.00 -26.02
C GLU A 82 -11.55 -3.18 -24.64
N ASN A 83 -10.71 -3.41 -23.62
CA ASN A 83 -11.20 -3.64 -22.26
C ASN A 83 -11.84 -2.39 -21.67
N HIS A 84 -11.29 -1.22 -21.95
CA HIS A 84 -11.92 0.03 -21.53
C HIS A 84 -13.30 0.18 -22.14
N ARG A 85 -13.38 -0.03 -23.47
CA ARG A 85 -14.64 0.08 -24.20
C ARG A 85 -15.66 -0.94 -23.71
N ARG A 86 -15.25 -2.21 -23.54
CA ARG A 86 -16.13 -3.28 -23.08
C ARG A 86 -16.69 -3.00 -21.69
N ALA A 87 -15.84 -2.54 -20.79
CA ALA A 87 -16.25 -2.18 -19.43
C ALA A 87 -17.25 -1.01 -19.45
N ALA A 88 -16.96 0.02 -20.22
CA ALA A 88 -17.83 1.20 -20.31
C ALA A 88 -19.21 0.85 -20.88
N ILE A 89 -19.25 0.04 -21.95
CA ILE A 89 -20.51 -0.38 -22.56
C ILE A 89 -21.32 -1.25 -21.60
N TYR A 90 -20.67 -2.21 -20.94
CA TYR A 90 -21.33 -3.07 -19.97
C TYR A 90 -21.95 -2.25 -18.84
N ALA A 91 -21.17 -1.35 -18.26
CA ALA A 91 -21.64 -0.51 -17.16
C ALA A 91 -22.85 0.32 -17.59
N MET A 92 -22.76 0.96 -18.76
CA MET A 92 -23.84 1.79 -19.29
C MET A 92 -25.13 1.01 -19.52
N THR A 93 -25.02 -0.21 -20.09
CA THR A 93 -26.20 -1.04 -20.37
C THR A 93 -26.84 -1.61 -19.12
N HIS A 94 -26.11 -1.64 -18.00
CA HIS A 94 -26.63 -2.15 -16.73
C HIS A 94 -26.94 -1.01 -15.72
N GLY A 95 -26.97 0.21 -16.19
CA GLY A 95 -27.30 1.35 -15.33
C GLY A 95 -26.28 1.63 -14.23
N GLN A 96 -25.04 1.29 -14.49
CA GLN A 96 -23.93 1.37 -13.52
C GLN A 96 -22.88 2.34 -14.04
N SER A 97 -22.22 3.09 -13.13
CA SER A 97 -21.09 3.92 -13.54
C SER A 97 -19.89 3.04 -13.84
N LEU A 98 -18.99 3.51 -14.72
CA LEU A 98 -17.76 2.78 -15.00
C LEU A 98 -16.92 2.62 -13.73
N ASN A 99 -16.87 3.64 -12.89
CA ASN A 99 -16.16 3.58 -11.61
C ASN A 99 -16.70 2.46 -10.71
N SER A 100 -18.02 2.36 -10.60
CA SER A 100 -18.67 1.31 -9.80
C SER A 100 -18.39 -0.08 -10.36
N PHE A 101 -18.41 -0.22 -11.68
CA PHE A 101 -18.09 -1.49 -12.34
C PHE A 101 -16.66 -1.92 -12.02
N ILE A 102 -15.70 -1.00 -12.12
CA ILE A 102 -14.28 -1.29 -11.84
C ILE A 102 -14.10 -1.66 -10.36
N GLU A 103 -14.77 -0.94 -9.46
CA GLU A 103 -14.71 -1.21 -8.03
C GLU A 103 -15.21 -2.63 -7.70
N GLU A 104 -16.33 -3.03 -8.26
CA GLU A 104 -16.87 -4.38 -8.10
C GLU A 104 -15.92 -5.43 -8.66
N ALA A 105 -15.36 -5.18 -9.84
CA ALA A 105 -14.43 -6.12 -10.47
C ALA A 105 -13.19 -6.34 -9.60
N VAL A 106 -12.65 -5.28 -9.01
CA VAL A 106 -11.50 -5.37 -8.12
C VAL A 106 -11.86 -6.15 -6.85
N GLU A 107 -13.02 -5.85 -6.25
CA GLU A 107 -13.50 -6.56 -5.07
C GLU A 107 -13.66 -8.06 -5.32
N GLU A 108 -14.29 -8.43 -6.43
CA GLU A 108 -14.47 -9.84 -6.81
C GLU A 108 -13.13 -10.53 -7.00
N ARG A 109 -12.17 -9.87 -7.64
CA ARG A 109 -10.85 -10.44 -7.87
C ARG A 109 -10.10 -10.66 -6.56
N LEU A 110 -10.16 -9.68 -5.66
CA LEU A 110 -9.52 -9.79 -4.34
C LEU A 110 -10.13 -10.92 -3.52
N ASN A 111 -11.46 -11.04 -3.53
CA ASN A 111 -12.14 -12.11 -2.81
C ASN A 111 -11.77 -13.49 -3.37
N ALA A 112 -11.64 -13.61 -4.68
CA ALA A 112 -11.23 -14.86 -5.32
C ALA A 112 -9.81 -15.26 -4.95
N ILE A 113 -8.90 -14.28 -4.82
CA ILE A 113 -7.51 -14.53 -4.44
C ILE A 113 -7.41 -14.97 -2.97
N GLN A 114 -8.27 -14.43 -2.11
CA GLN A 114 -8.26 -14.73 -0.68
C GLN A 114 -9.00 -16.02 -0.32
N ALA A 115 -9.74 -16.54 -1.25
CA ALA A 115 -10.56 -17.74 -1.02
C ALA A 115 -9.73 -19.02 -0.87
#